data_b1f3a099fce19c1f658164b679732ed7
#
_entry.id   b1f3a099fce19c1f658164b679732ed7
#
_cell.length_a   1.000
_cell.length_b   1.000
_cell.length_c   1.000
_cell.angle_alpha   90.00
_cell.angle_beta   90.00
_cell.angle_gamma   90.00
#
_symmetry.space_group_name_H-M   'P 1'
#
loop_
_entity.id
_entity.type
_entity.pdbx_description
1 polymer ?
#
loop_
_entity_poly.entity_id
_entity_poly.type
_entity_poly.pdbx_seq_one_letter_code
_entity_poly.pdbx_strand_id
1 'polypeptide(L)'
;AYTTPVGSESAFIHHGTPLPIQLYAYYDLWNNTQSKEALQFLYPRLKQFFDFMVGKNPYSTTRMKGSGLLRTWDYFYNSGGWDDYPPQHALRDKASVTPVVTSAYYIRAAKILRLAAKELGFKKDVKEYEHIIKQLSESLQAHSWDEETGYFGYVMHDNNGKPKGIYRYKDGSNFNKGLDGVSPLIANISSQEQTDRMINHIFSPNEMWTDVGISTVDRSAPYYRTDGYWNGAVWFPHQWMVWKALLDLGEGEKAHQIAITALNTWEKECKESYYTFEHFIISSQRGAGWHQFSGLSSPILNWFNAYYRIGKVSTGFEVWISNSHFNNDYTEYQAEIAFDDSTAPHQRTILVCMNPEKDYQ
;
A
#
# COMPACT_ATOMS: atom_id res chain seq x y z
N ALA A 1 10.40 9.94 9.80
CA ALA A 1 11.81 10.14 10.17
C ALA A 1 11.87 10.93 11.46
N TYR A 2 12.64 10.44 12.41
CA TYR A 2 12.90 11.14 13.67
C TYR A 2 14.27 11.78 13.57
N THR A 3 14.37 13.02 13.99
CA THR A 3 15.67 13.69 14.18
C THR A 3 16.07 13.54 15.62
N THR A 4 17.33 13.20 15.85
CA THR A 4 17.90 13.24 17.18
C THR A 4 18.13 14.69 17.62
N PRO A 5 18.24 14.96 18.95
CA PRO A 5 18.58 16.28 19.43
C PRO A 5 19.87 16.82 18.78
N VAL A 6 19.94 18.14 18.62
CA VAL A 6 21.10 18.83 18.07
C VAL A 6 22.36 18.43 18.83
N GLY A 7 23.42 18.04 18.10
CA GLY A 7 24.67 17.58 18.68
C GLY A 7 24.83 16.08 18.83
N SER A 8 23.82 15.29 18.48
CA SER A 8 23.96 13.84 18.40
C SER A 8 24.67 13.43 17.10
N GLU A 9 25.58 12.46 17.16
CA GLU A 9 26.20 11.86 15.98
C GLU A 9 25.18 11.15 15.08
N SER A 10 24.08 10.67 15.63
CA SER A 10 22.95 10.07 14.90
C SER A 10 21.91 11.14 14.58
N ALA A 11 22.16 11.96 13.59
CA ALA A 11 21.27 13.03 13.18
C ALA A 11 19.86 12.55 12.76
N PHE A 12 19.75 11.29 12.33
CA PHE A 12 18.49 10.68 11.88
C PHE A 12 18.33 9.29 12.47
N ILE A 13 17.20 9.07 13.14
CA ILE A 13 16.76 7.75 13.57
C ILE A 13 15.52 7.40 12.75
N HIS A 14 15.56 6.27 12.06
CA HIS A 14 14.46 5.78 11.25
C HIS A 14 13.98 4.42 11.75
N HIS A 15 12.68 4.24 11.84
CA HIS A 15 12.06 2.94 12.12
C HIS A 15 11.74 2.16 10.83
N GLY A 16 12.70 2.10 9.95
CA GLY A 16 12.54 1.53 8.61
C GLY A 16 12.23 2.59 7.55
N THR A 17 12.14 2.13 6.31
CA THR A 17 11.72 2.98 5.20
C THR A 17 10.22 3.23 5.33
N PRO A 18 9.77 4.47 5.55
CA PRO A 18 8.35 4.74 5.74
C PRO A 18 7.57 4.44 4.45
N LEU A 19 6.35 3.95 4.61
CA LEU A 19 5.40 3.92 3.51
C LEU A 19 5.11 5.35 3.04
N PRO A 20 4.95 5.60 1.73
CA PRO A 20 4.74 6.94 1.19
C PRO A 20 3.30 7.44 1.38
N ILE A 21 2.73 7.31 2.58
CA ILE A 21 1.34 7.65 2.91
C ILE A 21 1.00 9.09 2.58
N GLN A 22 1.94 10.03 2.78
CA GLN A 22 1.75 11.43 2.43
C GLN A 22 1.54 11.64 0.92
N LEU A 23 2.10 10.78 0.06
CA LEU A 23 1.85 10.83 -1.38
C LEU A 23 0.47 10.28 -1.73
N TYR A 24 0.01 9.27 -1.00
CA TYR A 24 -1.34 8.72 -1.16
C TYR A 24 -2.41 9.71 -0.66
N ALA A 25 -2.15 10.38 0.48
CA ALA A 25 -3.00 11.44 0.97
C ALA A 25 -3.03 12.65 0.00
N TYR A 26 -1.91 12.98 -0.63
CA TYR A 26 -1.82 14.01 -1.66
C TYR A 26 -2.71 13.71 -2.88
N TYR A 27 -2.71 12.46 -3.32
CA TYR A 27 -3.59 11.97 -4.38
C TYR A 27 -5.07 12.09 -3.99
N ASP A 28 -5.44 11.60 -2.80
CA ASP A 28 -6.83 11.69 -2.33
C ASP A 28 -7.27 13.14 -2.09
N LEU A 29 -6.38 14.00 -1.61
CA LEU A 29 -6.64 15.43 -1.47
C LEU A 29 -6.99 16.07 -2.82
N TRP A 30 -6.21 15.79 -3.86
CA TRP A 30 -6.49 16.26 -5.21
C TRP A 30 -7.85 15.75 -5.72
N ASN A 31 -8.08 14.45 -5.71
CA ASN A 31 -9.30 13.87 -6.25
C ASN A 31 -10.57 14.34 -5.52
N ASN A 32 -10.45 14.76 -4.25
CA ASN A 32 -11.58 15.27 -3.48
C ASN A 32 -11.79 16.79 -3.61
N THR A 33 -10.76 17.56 -4.00
CA THR A 33 -10.82 19.04 -3.92
C THR A 33 -10.51 19.72 -5.24
N GLN A 34 -9.78 19.09 -6.14
CA GLN A 34 -9.20 19.67 -7.37
C GLN A 34 -8.45 20.99 -7.11
N SER A 35 -7.90 21.17 -5.90
CA SER A 35 -7.21 22.38 -5.48
C SER A 35 -5.83 22.50 -6.13
N LYS A 36 -5.71 23.33 -7.16
CA LYS A 36 -4.42 23.61 -7.81
C LYS A 36 -3.41 24.26 -6.87
N GLU A 37 -3.88 25.08 -5.93
CA GLU A 37 -3.02 25.70 -4.92
C GLU A 37 -2.36 24.63 -4.04
N ALA A 38 -3.16 23.70 -3.48
CA ALA A 38 -2.64 22.60 -2.67
C ALA A 38 -1.70 21.70 -3.48
N LEU A 39 -2.07 21.39 -4.74
CA LEU A 39 -1.26 20.58 -5.63
C LEU A 39 0.14 21.22 -5.85
N GLN A 40 0.18 22.49 -6.22
CA GLN A 40 1.42 23.24 -6.47
C GLN A 40 2.27 23.41 -5.21
N PHE A 41 1.65 23.69 -4.07
CA PHE A 41 2.35 23.90 -2.80
C PHE A 41 3.03 22.63 -2.28
N LEU A 42 2.36 21.50 -2.37
CA LEU A 42 2.87 20.23 -1.82
C LEU A 42 3.85 19.52 -2.76
N TYR A 43 3.68 19.63 -4.07
CA TYR A 43 4.46 18.90 -5.06
C TYR A 43 5.98 18.94 -4.86
N PRO A 44 6.64 20.11 -4.72
CA PRO A 44 8.11 20.14 -4.60
C PRO A 44 8.62 19.48 -3.32
N ARG A 45 7.85 19.52 -2.24
CA ARG A 45 8.19 18.89 -0.96
C ARG A 45 8.09 17.36 -1.03
N LEU A 46 7.00 16.91 -1.64
CA LEU A 46 6.77 15.46 -1.84
C LEU A 46 7.76 14.88 -2.83
N LYS A 47 8.10 15.63 -3.89
CA LYS A 47 9.17 15.23 -4.81
C LYS A 47 10.52 15.10 -4.10
N GLN A 48 10.89 16.05 -3.26
CA GLN A 48 12.15 16.01 -2.50
C GLN A 48 12.21 14.78 -1.59
N PHE A 49 11.13 14.47 -0.88
CA PHE A 49 11.01 13.27 -0.06
C PHE A 49 11.14 12.01 -0.92
N PHE A 50 10.37 11.93 -2.01
CA PHE A 50 10.42 10.81 -2.94
C PHE A 50 11.82 10.58 -3.51
N ASP A 51 12.49 11.65 -4.00
CA ASP A 51 13.83 11.58 -4.58
C ASP A 51 14.86 11.02 -3.59
N PHE A 52 14.73 11.36 -2.30
CA PHE A 52 15.55 10.78 -1.25
C PHE A 52 15.25 9.29 -1.08
N MET A 53 13.98 8.91 -0.98
CA MET A 53 13.57 7.53 -0.71
C MET A 53 13.87 6.56 -1.87
N VAL A 54 13.88 7.04 -3.12
CA VAL A 54 14.28 6.22 -4.28
C VAL A 54 15.79 6.26 -4.59
N GLY A 55 16.59 6.83 -3.71
CA GLY A 55 18.05 6.79 -3.81
C GLY A 55 18.65 7.79 -4.80
N LYS A 56 17.92 8.85 -5.16
CA LYS A 56 18.46 9.93 -6.04
C LYS A 56 19.33 10.94 -5.30
N ASN A 57 19.11 11.09 -4.01
CA ASN A 57 19.93 11.96 -3.19
C ASN A 57 21.28 11.26 -2.90
N PRO A 58 22.42 11.96 -3.01
CA PRO A 58 23.75 11.35 -2.78
C PRO A 58 23.95 10.83 -1.35
N TYR A 59 23.16 11.30 -0.40
CA TYR A 59 23.20 10.81 0.99
C TYR A 59 22.25 9.65 1.26
N SER A 60 21.43 9.26 0.28
CA SER A 60 20.51 8.14 0.42
C SER A 60 21.22 6.81 0.15
N THR A 61 20.98 5.85 1.02
CA THR A 61 21.48 4.47 0.89
C THR A 61 20.33 3.47 0.62
N THR A 62 19.14 3.95 0.31
CA THR A 62 17.94 3.12 0.17
C THR A 62 17.92 2.23 -1.06
N ARG A 63 18.76 2.49 -2.07
CA ARG A 63 18.75 1.77 -3.33
C ARG A 63 19.93 0.82 -3.49
N MET A 64 19.64 -0.44 -3.82
CA MET A 64 20.66 -1.43 -4.16
C MET A 64 21.27 -1.15 -5.53
N LYS A 65 22.60 -1.07 -5.63
CA LYS A 65 23.30 -0.68 -6.87
C LYS A 65 23.11 -1.68 -8.01
N GLY A 66 23.11 -2.99 -7.70
CA GLY A 66 23.03 -4.05 -8.71
C GLY A 66 21.64 -4.34 -9.22
N SER A 67 20.62 -4.34 -8.37
CA SER A 67 19.23 -4.59 -8.76
C SER A 67 18.41 -3.31 -8.96
N GLY A 68 18.77 -2.22 -8.31
CA GLY A 68 17.97 -1.03 -8.25
C GLY A 68 16.77 -1.10 -7.31
N LEU A 69 16.52 -2.26 -6.65
CA LEU A 69 15.46 -2.42 -5.65
C LEU A 69 15.71 -1.58 -4.40
N LEU A 70 14.65 -1.19 -3.75
CA LEU A 70 14.71 -0.40 -2.53
C LEU A 70 14.80 -1.31 -1.31
N ARG A 71 15.66 -0.96 -0.38
CA ARG A 71 15.87 -1.66 0.87
C ARG A 71 15.34 -0.87 2.05
N THR A 72 15.24 -1.50 3.21
CA THR A 72 15.08 -0.79 4.47
C THR A 72 16.32 0.07 4.73
N TRP A 73 16.18 1.11 5.52
CA TRP A 73 17.31 1.92 5.97
C TRP A 73 18.26 1.07 6.83
N ASP A 74 19.56 1.36 6.80
CA ASP A 74 20.62 0.53 7.39
C ASP A 74 20.43 0.16 8.87
N TYR A 75 19.73 0.96 9.62
CA TYR A 75 19.51 0.77 11.06
C TYR A 75 18.16 0.18 11.44
N PHE A 76 17.30 -0.12 10.46
CA PHE A 76 15.93 -0.50 10.76
C PHE A 76 15.53 -1.81 10.14
N TYR A 77 14.86 -2.57 10.95
CA TYR A 77 14.43 -3.92 10.67
C TYR A 77 12.99 -3.98 10.13
N ASN A 78 12.28 -2.87 10.07
CA ASN A 78 10.94 -2.87 9.50
C ASN A 78 10.73 -1.79 8.43
N SER A 79 10.05 -2.17 7.38
CA SER A 79 9.52 -1.25 6.38
C SER A 79 8.04 -1.02 6.66
N GLY A 80 7.69 0.23 6.93
CA GLY A 80 6.29 0.61 7.09
C GLY A 80 5.64 0.26 8.42
N GLY A 81 6.42 0.01 9.48
CA GLY A 81 5.89 -0.21 10.82
C GLY A 81 5.46 -1.65 11.13
N TRP A 82 5.95 -2.62 10.41
CA TRP A 82 5.61 -4.05 10.58
C TRP A 82 6.54 -4.73 11.59
N ASP A 83 6.38 -4.42 12.86
CA ASP A 83 7.37 -4.65 13.92
C ASP A 83 7.88 -6.09 14.04
N ASP A 84 7.02 -7.09 14.02
CA ASP A 84 7.40 -8.50 14.09
C ASP A 84 6.99 -9.30 12.85
N TYR A 85 6.79 -8.63 11.71
CA TYR A 85 6.53 -9.33 10.45
C TYR A 85 7.68 -10.28 10.15
N PRO A 86 7.42 -11.58 10.00
CA PRO A 86 8.46 -12.61 10.14
C PRO A 86 9.69 -12.42 9.25
N PRO A 87 9.58 -12.16 7.93
CA PRO A 87 10.77 -11.99 7.11
C PRO A 87 11.53 -10.69 7.46
N GLN A 88 10.85 -9.60 7.76
CA GLN A 88 11.50 -8.34 8.16
C GLN A 88 12.25 -8.49 9.48
N HIS A 89 11.59 -9.06 10.48
CA HIS A 89 12.19 -9.31 11.79
C HIS A 89 13.42 -10.22 11.71
N ALA A 90 13.36 -11.28 10.89
CA ALA A 90 14.48 -12.19 10.68
C ALA A 90 15.67 -11.55 9.95
N LEU A 91 15.42 -10.47 9.21
CA LEU A 91 16.40 -9.81 8.34
C LEU A 91 16.78 -8.39 8.82
N ARG A 92 16.28 -7.97 9.98
CA ARG A 92 16.78 -6.74 10.59
C ARG A 92 18.32 -6.79 10.65
N ASP A 93 18.97 -5.68 10.49
CA ASP A 93 20.42 -5.55 10.41
C ASP A 93 21.08 -6.13 9.14
N LYS A 94 20.28 -6.57 8.15
CA LYS A 94 20.78 -7.10 6.87
C LYS A 94 20.51 -6.14 5.72
N ALA A 95 21.38 -5.17 5.57
CA ALA A 95 21.32 -4.19 4.47
C ALA A 95 21.37 -4.81 3.05
N SER A 96 21.76 -6.10 2.94
CA SER A 96 21.83 -6.84 1.68
C SER A 96 20.49 -7.43 1.22
N VAL A 97 19.40 -7.20 1.93
CA VAL A 97 18.08 -7.73 1.57
C VAL A 97 17.10 -6.60 1.29
N THR A 98 16.29 -6.76 0.24
CA THR A 98 15.23 -5.81 -0.11
C THR A 98 13.86 -6.44 0.14
N PRO A 99 12.98 -5.78 0.92
CA PRO A 99 11.59 -6.17 1.04
C PRO A 99 10.82 -5.81 -0.24
N VAL A 100 9.69 -6.42 -0.45
CA VAL A 100 8.84 -6.18 -1.63
C VAL A 100 8.08 -4.86 -1.48
N VAL A 101 7.46 -4.66 -0.32
CA VAL A 101 6.60 -3.51 -0.01
C VAL A 101 7.26 -2.17 -0.31
N THR A 102 8.53 -2.01 0.01
CA THR A 102 9.25 -0.74 -0.21
C THR A 102 9.27 -0.37 -1.69
N SER A 103 9.71 -1.29 -2.56
CA SER A 103 9.75 -1.02 -4.00
C SER A 103 8.35 -0.87 -4.59
N ALA A 104 7.40 -1.73 -4.23
CA ALA A 104 6.04 -1.71 -4.74
C ALA A 104 5.33 -0.37 -4.42
N TYR A 105 5.42 0.09 -3.19
CA TYR A 105 4.74 1.33 -2.77
C TYR A 105 5.40 2.59 -3.35
N TYR A 106 6.71 2.58 -3.55
CA TYR A 106 7.39 3.70 -4.22
C TYR A 106 7.19 3.71 -5.74
N ILE A 107 6.89 2.56 -6.38
CA ILE A 107 6.39 2.54 -7.76
C ILE A 107 5.03 3.26 -7.82
N ARG A 108 4.09 2.93 -6.92
CA ARG A 108 2.80 3.63 -6.88
C ARG A 108 2.96 5.12 -6.58
N ALA A 109 3.85 5.49 -5.68
CA ALA A 109 4.17 6.88 -5.39
C ALA A 109 4.71 7.63 -6.62
N ALA A 110 5.57 6.99 -7.42
CA ALA A 110 6.05 7.54 -8.69
C ALA A 110 4.92 7.76 -9.70
N LYS A 111 3.98 6.81 -9.79
CA LYS A 111 2.79 6.93 -10.65
C LYS A 111 1.92 8.13 -10.23
N ILE A 112 1.68 8.32 -8.94
CA ILE A 112 0.95 9.48 -8.41
C ILE A 112 1.66 10.79 -8.73
N LEU A 113 2.97 10.88 -8.48
CA LEU A 113 3.75 12.07 -8.79
C LEU A 113 3.80 12.34 -10.30
N ARG A 114 3.77 11.31 -11.15
CA ARG A 114 3.67 11.46 -12.59
C ARG A 114 2.34 12.07 -13.01
N LEU A 115 1.22 11.64 -12.43
CA LEU A 115 -0.10 12.25 -12.68
C LEU A 115 -0.10 13.73 -12.25
N ALA A 116 0.40 14.05 -11.06
CA ALA A 116 0.54 15.40 -10.58
C ALA A 116 1.47 16.26 -11.48
N ALA A 117 2.59 15.69 -11.94
CA ALA A 117 3.51 16.38 -12.85
C ALA A 117 2.88 16.66 -14.22
N LYS A 118 2.04 15.74 -14.73
CA LYS A 118 1.25 15.98 -15.96
C LYS A 118 0.29 17.16 -15.77
N GLU A 119 -0.46 17.18 -14.67
CA GLU A 119 -1.39 18.27 -14.33
C GLU A 119 -0.68 19.63 -14.19
N LEU A 120 0.52 19.64 -13.61
CA LEU A 120 1.35 20.84 -13.41
C LEU A 120 2.19 21.23 -14.64
N GLY A 121 2.20 20.41 -15.70
CA GLY A 121 2.96 20.67 -16.93
C GLY A 121 4.46 20.41 -16.81
N PHE A 122 4.93 19.65 -15.80
CA PHE A 122 6.35 19.36 -15.56
C PHE A 122 6.86 18.19 -16.39
N LYS A 123 6.97 18.37 -17.70
CA LYS A 123 7.34 17.33 -18.68
C LYS A 123 8.63 16.56 -18.36
N LYS A 124 9.62 17.23 -17.74
CA LYS A 124 10.88 16.61 -17.34
C LYS A 124 10.65 15.59 -16.22
N ASP A 125 9.85 15.98 -15.22
CA ASP A 125 9.55 15.11 -14.07
C ASP A 125 8.72 13.90 -14.51
N VAL A 126 7.78 14.07 -15.45
CA VAL A 126 7.02 12.96 -16.04
C VAL A 126 7.95 11.88 -16.58
N LYS A 127 8.92 12.25 -17.45
CA LYS A 127 9.89 11.31 -18.02
C LYS A 127 10.77 10.64 -16.95
N GLU A 128 11.09 11.37 -15.91
CA GLU A 128 11.89 10.86 -14.81
C GLU A 128 11.11 9.79 -14.01
N TYR A 129 9.84 10.04 -13.69
CA TYR A 129 9.00 9.05 -13.05
C TYR A 129 8.75 7.83 -13.92
N GLU A 130 8.53 8.00 -15.21
CA GLU A 130 8.42 6.87 -16.16
C GLU A 130 9.66 5.95 -16.12
N HIS A 131 10.83 6.55 -16.08
CA HIS A 131 12.08 5.80 -15.97
C HIS A 131 12.20 5.03 -14.63
N ILE A 132 11.86 5.67 -13.50
CA ILE A 132 11.90 5.04 -12.18
C ILE A 132 10.87 3.90 -12.09
N ILE A 133 9.63 4.13 -12.55
CA ILE A 133 8.58 3.13 -12.59
C ILE A 133 9.07 1.91 -13.36
N LYS A 134 9.58 2.12 -14.59
CA LYS A 134 10.09 1.04 -15.43
C LYS A 134 11.18 0.25 -14.73
N GLN A 135 12.23 0.91 -14.24
CA GLN A 135 13.37 0.25 -13.60
C GLN A 135 12.96 -0.59 -12.39
N LEU A 136 12.15 -0.03 -11.48
CA LEU A 136 11.73 -0.75 -10.28
C LEU A 136 10.79 -1.91 -10.61
N SER A 137 9.87 -1.72 -11.57
CA SER A 137 8.92 -2.76 -12.00
C SER A 137 9.67 -3.94 -12.64
N GLU A 138 10.55 -3.66 -13.59
CA GLU A 138 11.36 -4.70 -14.25
C GLU A 138 12.22 -5.47 -13.24
N SER A 139 12.79 -4.77 -12.25
CA SER A 139 13.62 -5.40 -11.23
C SER A 139 12.81 -6.28 -10.26
N LEU A 140 11.62 -5.83 -9.82
CA LEU A 140 10.73 -6.67 -9.01
C LEU A 140 10.30 -7.93 -9.78
N GLN A 141 9.89 -7.78 -11.02
CA GLN A 141 9.49 -8.91 -11.86
C GLN A 141 10.64 -9.90 -12.09
N ALA A 142 11.85 -9.41 -12.34
CA ALA A 142 12.99 -10.25 -12.65
C ALA A 142 13.55 -11.02 -11.44
N HIS A 143 13.38 -10.50 -10.22
CA HIS A 143 14.13 -11.01 -9.06
C HIS A 143 13.26 -11.44 -7.88
N SER A 144 12.01 -11.02 -7.80
CA SER A 144 11.18 -11.14 -6.61
C SER A 144 10.00 -12.12 -6.76
N TRP A 145 9.48 -12.32 -7.99
CA TRP A 145 8.36 -13.24 -8.20
C TRP A 145 8.77 -14.69 -7.96
N ASP A 146 8.00 -15.38 -7.13
CA ASP A 146 8.16 -16.81 -6.83
C ASP A 146 7.03 -17.62 -7.49
N GLU A 147 7.35 -18.24 -8.62
CA GLU A 147 6.40 -18.98 -9.41
C GLU A 147 5.79 -20.18 -8.65
N GLU A 148 6.55 -20.77 -7.74
CA GLU A 148 6.08 -21.91 -6.95
C GLU A 148 4.95 -21.52 -6.01
N THR A 149 5.13 -20.42 -5.27
CA THR A 149 4.19 -20.02 -4.23
C THR A 149 3.16 -18.97 -4.67
N GLY A 150 3.36 -18.25 -5.77
CA GLY A 150 2.47 -17.18 -6.21
C GLY A 150 2.55 -15.90 -5.38
N TYR A 151 3.66 -15.69 -4.70
CA TYR A 151 3.97 -14.48 -3.95
C TYR A 151 5.27 -13.84 -4.44
N PHE A 152 5.40 -12.54 -4.26
CA PHE A 152 6.70 -11.89 -4.38
C PHE A 152 7.52 -12.12 -3.12
N GLY A 153 8.80 -12.46 -3.27
CA GLY A 153 9.72 -12.75 -2.17
C GLY A 153 10.76 -11.66 -1.95
N TYR A 154 11.32 -11.61 -0.77
CA TYR A 154 12.45 -10.75 -0.43
C TYR A 154 13.67 -11.14 -1.24
N VAL A 155 14.38 -10.17 -1.80
CA VAL A 155 15.55 -10.40 -2.64
C VAL A 155 16.83 -10.23 -1.85
N MET A 156 17.64 -11.30 -1.81
CA MET A 156 18.99 -11.25 -1.25
C MET A 156 19.99 -10.73 -2.28
N HIS A 157 21.03 -10.04 -1.81
CA HIS A 157 22.09 -9.49 -2.66
C HIS A 157 23.46 -9.88 -2.12
N ASP A 158 24.43 -9.90 -3.00
CA ASP A 158 25.84 -10.00 -2.63
C ASP A 158 26.43 -8.64 -2.18
N ASN A 159 27.69 -8.62 -1.82
CA ASN A 159 28.38 -7.39 -1.35
C ASN A 159 28.46 -6.28 -2.42
N ASN A 160 28.25 -6.61 -3.69
CA ASN A 160 28.21 -5.67 -4.80
C ASN A 160 26.78 -5.21 -5.14
N GLY A 161 25.77 -5.68 -4.38
CA GLY A 161 24.36 -5.39 -4.60
C GLY A 161 23.73 -6.19 -5.74
N LYS A 162 24.36 -7.26 -6.23
CA LYS A 162 23.82 -8.13 -7.28
C LYS A 162 22.81 -9.12 -6.66
N PRO A 163 21.61 -9.29 -7.25
CA PRO A 163 20.62 -10.25 -6.78
C PRO A 163 21.15 -11.69 -6.75
N LYS A 164 20.88 -12.40 -5.66
CA LYS A 164 21.27 -13.81 -5.44
C LYS A 164 20.07 -14.76 -5.45
N GLY A 165 18.85 -14.24 -5.37
CA GLY A 165 17.63 -15.00 -5.30
C GLY A 165 16.72 -14.58 -4.15
N ILE A 166 15.61 -15.29 -4.02
CA ILE A 166 14.59 -15.03 -3.02
C ILE A 166 15.01 -15.61 -1.67
N TYR A 167 14.74 -14.86 -0.61
CA TYR A 167 14.94 -15.33 0.76
C TYR A 167 13.88 -16.38 1.12
N ARG A 168 14.36 -17.57 1.52
CA ARG A 168 13.50 -18.69 1.83
C ARG A 168 13.50 -19.03 3.32
N TYR A 169 12.37 -19.52 3.81
CA TYR A 169 12.24 -20.05 5.16
C TYR A 169 13.02 -21.36 5.32
N LYS A 170 13.07 -21.91 6.53
CA LYS A 170 13.86 -23.10 6.88
C LYS A 170 13.46 -24.37 6.09
N ASP A 171 12.19 -24.44 5.68
CA ASP A 171 11.63 -25.54 4.89
C ASP A 171 11.79 -25.37 3.37
N GLY A 172 12.44 -24.26 2.95
CA GLY A 172 12.64 -23.92 1.55
C GLY A 172 11.50 -23.12 0.92
N SER A 173 10.40 -22.90 1.62
CA SER A 173 9.29 -22.07 1.12
C SER A 173 9.65 -20.60 1.05
N ASN A 174 8.90 -19.81 0.25
CA ASN A 174 9.02 -18.36 0.23
C ASN A 174 8.74 -17.78 1.63
N PHE A 175 9.70 -17.01 2.18
CA PHE A 175 9.56 -16.42 3.52
C PHE A 175 8.73 -15.11 3.48
N ASN A 176 7.93 -14.89 2.44
CA ASN A 176 7.08 -13.69 2.31
C ASN A 176 5.64 -14.03 1.88
N LYS A 177 5.10 -15.14 2.40
CA LYS A 177 3.69 -15.50 2.22
C LYS A 177 2.82 -14.64 3.13
N GLY A 178 2.31 -13.54 2.61
CA GLY A 178 1.49 -12.60 3.35
C GLY A 178 1.32 -11.26 2.63
N LEU A 179 0.87 -10.23 3.35
CA LEU A 179 0.52 -8.92 2.78
C LEU A 179 1.67 -8.24 2.05
N ASP A 180 2.91 -8.41 2.49
CA ASP A 180 4.06 -7.85 1.77
C ASP A 180 4.26 -8.58 0.43
N GLY A 181 4.08 -9.91 0.39
CA GLY A 181 4.21 -10.71 -0.83
C GLY A 181 3.15 -10.41 -1.90
N VAL A 182 2.02 -9.82 -1.53
CA VAL A 182 0.96 -9.35 -2.44
C VAL A 182 0.97 -7.84 -2.66
N SER A 183 1.88 -7.11 -2.03
CA SER A 183 1.96 -5.64 -2.13
C SER A 183 2.17 -5.09 -3.56
N PRO A 184 2.75 -5.83 -4.54
CA PRO A 184 2.83 -5.37 -5.92
C PRO A 184 1.47 -5.14 -6.61
N LEU A 185 0.35 -5.64 -6.05
CA LEU A 185 -0.99 -5.27 -6.50
C LEU A 185 -1.22 -3.75 -6.45
N ILE A 186 -0.71 -3.07 -5.42
CA ILE A 186 -0.87 -1.61 -5.31
C ILE A 186 -0.08 -0.86 -6.39
N ALA A 187 1.02 -1.43 -6.84
CA ALA A 187 1.84 -0.88 -7.92
C ALA A 187 1.23 -1.12 -9.29
N ASN A 188 0.35 -2.12 -9.42
CA ASN A 188 -0.25 -2.61 -10.66
C ASN A 188 0.82 -2.83 -11.75
N ILE A 189 1.75 -3.75 -11.44
CA ILE A 189 2.89 -4.11 -12.31
C ILE A 189 2.89 -5.59 -12.69
N SER A 190 1.98 -6.36 -12.13
CA SER A 190 1.91 -7.81 -12.28
C SER A 190 1.18 -8.20 -13.57
N SER A 191 1.51 -9.37 -14.12
CA SER A 191 0.70 -9.97 -15.17
C SER A 191 -0.70 -10.32 -14.64
N GLN A 192 -1.65 -10.58 -15.52
CA GLN A 192 -3.01 -11.00 -15.12
C GLN A 192 -2.94 -12.27 -14.28
N GLU A 193 -2.16 -13.27 -14.70
CA GLU A 193 -1.98 -14.51 -13.96
C GLU A 193 -1.42 -14.30 -12.55
N GLN A 194 -0.39 -13.46 -12.41
CA GLN A 194 0.18 -13.11 -11.10
C GLN A 194 -0.86 -12.38 -10.23
N THR A 195 -1.60 -11.46 -10.82
CA THR A 195 -2.67 -10.71 -10.15
C THR A 195 -3.75 -11.65 -9.63
N ASP A 196 -4.24 -12.56 -10.47
CA ASP A 196 -5.27 -13.54 -10.11
C ASP A 196 -4.80 -14.45 -8.97
N ARG A 197 -3.55 -14.92 -9.02
CA ARG A 197 -2.97 -15.74 -7.94
C ARG A 197 -2.90 -14.97 -6.63
N MET A 198 -2.43 -13.74 -6.62
CA MET A 198 -2.36 -12.91 -5.40
C MET A 198 -3.76 -12.60 -4.84
N ILE A 199 -4.73 -12.30 -5.69
CA ILE A 199 -6.13 -12.08 -5.27
C ILE A 199 -6.72 -13.36 -4.69
N ASN A 200 -6.45 -14.51 -5.29
CA ASN A 200 -6.90 -15.80 -4.76
C ASN A 200 -6.32 -16.09 -3.36
N HIS A 201 -5.04 -15.81 -3.12
CA HIS A 201 -4.45 -15.91 -1.78
C HIS A 201 -5.14 -15.00 -0.76
N ILE A 202 -5.41 -13.75 -1.14
CA ILE A 202 -6.07 -12.78 -0.26
C ILE A 202 -7.47 -13.24 0.16
N PHE A 203 -8.25 -13.77 -0.78
CA PHE A 203 -9.66 -14.14 -0.54
C PHE A 203 -9.87 -15.62 -0.22
N SER A 204 -8.82 -16.42 -0.16
CA SER A 204 -8.88 -17.81 0.26
C SER A 204 -9.09 -17.94 1.78
N PRO A 205 -10.17 -18.59 2.25
CA PRO A 205 -10.39 -18.82 3.69
C PRO A 205 -9.38 -19.80 4.30
N ASN A 206 -8.63 -20.51 3.50
CA ASN A 206 -7.53 -21.37 3.96
C ASN A 206 -6.19 -20.65 4.08
N GLU A 207 -6.09 -19.45 3.51
CA GLU A 207 -4.84 -18.67 3.42
C GLU A 207 -4.99 -17.35 4.16
N MET A 208 -5.41 -16.25 3.51
CA MET A 208 -5.38 -14.94 4.14
C MET A 208 -6.75 -14.40 4.58
N TRP A 209 -7.86 -14.86 3.97
CA TRP A 209 -9.18 -14.33 4.32
C TRP A 209 -9.69 -14.87 5.65
N THR A 210 -10.23 -13.99 6.50
CA THR A 210 -10.79 -14.35 7.82
C THR A 210 -12.10 -13.59 8.09
N ASP A 211 -12.82 -13.97 9.14
CA ASP A 211 -14.07 -13.31 9.54
C ASP A 211 -13.89 -11.83 9.94
N VAL A 212 -12.66 -11.40 10.24
CA VAL A 212 -12.34 -10.03 10.64
C VAL A 212 -11.51 -9.28 9.60
N GLY A 213 -11.24 -9.91 8.46
CA GLY A 213 -10.52 -9.34 7.33
C GLY A 213 -9.29 -10.13 6.91
N ILE A 214 -8.33 -9.47 6.27
CA ILE A 214 -7.14 -10.10 5.69
C ILE A 214 -6.08 -10.29 6.76
N SER A 215 -5.64 -11.54 6.99
CA SER A 215 -4.50 -11.86 7.85
C SER A 215 -3.20 -11.26 7.29
N THR A 216 -2.32 -10.77 8.16
CA THR A 216 -1.00 -10.24 7.76
C THR A 216 -0.12 -11.29 7.11
N VAL A 217 -0.20 -12.52 7.60
CA VAL A 217 0.52 -13.70 7.10
C VAL A 217 -0.46 -14.75 6.64
N ASP A 218 -0.17 -15.41 5.54
CA ASP A 218 -0.90 -16.57 5.06
C ASP A 218 -0.92 -17.67 6.12
N ARG A 219 -2.10 -18.13 6.50
CA ARG A 219 -2.30 -19.14 7.56
C ARG A 219 -1.70 -20.50 7.23
N SER A 220 -1.41 -20.78 5.97
CA SER A 220 -0.66 -21.95 5.55
C SER A 220 0.86 -21.84 5.75
N ALA A 221 1.36 -20.64 6.04
CA ALA A 221 2.79 -20.41 6.24
C ALA A 221 3.26 -20.96 7.61
N PRO A 222 4.43 -21.62 7.67
CA PRO A 222 4.91 -22.25 8.91
C PRO A 222 5.28 -21.26 10.02
N TYR A 223 5.32 -19.98 9.70
CA TYR A 223 5.61 -18.87 10.65
C TYR A 223 4.36 -18.07 11.03
N TYR A 224 3.17 -18.48 10.58
CA TYR A 224 1.89 -17.89 11.01
C TYR A 224 1.63 -18.14 12.49
N ARG A 225 1.00 -17.16 13.16
CA ARG A 225 0.55 -17.28 14.55
C ARG A 225 -0.88 -16.80 14.69
N THR A 226 -1.74 -17.66 15.23
CA THR A 226 -3.18 -17.37 15.40
C THR A 226 -3.46 -16.15 16.28
N ASP A 227 -2.65 -15.93 17.30
CA ASP A 227 -2.70 -14.83 18.26
C ASP A 227 -1.55 -13.83 18.04
N GLY A 228 -1.02 -13.79 16.82
CA GLY A 228 0.13 -12.97 16.49
C GLY A 228 -0.19 -11.48 16.40
N TYR A 229 0.85 -10.68 16.27
CA TYR A 229 0.83 -9.25 16.03
C TYR A 229 0.92 -8.98 14.51
N TRP A 230 2.09 -8.67 13.96
CA TRP A 230 2.29 -8.59 12.52
C TRP A 230 2.58 -9.96 11.85
N ASN A 231 2.52 -11.01 12.59
CA ASN A 231 2.69 -12.39 12.11
C ASN A 231 1.38 -13.19 12.11
N GLY A 232 0.22 -12.50 12.15
CA GLY A 232 -1.08 -13.18 12.08
C GLY A 232 -2.30 -12.27 12.19
N ALA A 233 -2.25 -11.17 12.95
CA ALA A 233 -3.40 -10.30 13.17
C ALA A 233 -3.86 -9.54 11.92
N VAL A 234 -5.03 -8.92 12.01
CA VAL A 234 -5.65 -8.10 10.96
C VAL A 234 -5.43 -6.62 11.24
N TRP A 235 -4.90 -5.89 10.25
CA TRP A 235 -4.53 -4.49 10.35
C TRP A 235 -5.24 -3.65 9.27
N PHE A 236 -6.07 -2.73 9.65
CA PHE A 236 -6.91 -1.96 8.71
C PHE A 236 -6.12 -1.10 7.70
N PRO A 237 -5.01 -0.44 8.04
CA PRO A 237 -4.27 0.35 7.06
C PRO A 237 -3.83 -0.45 5.83
N HIS A 238 -3.37 -1.69 6.02
CA HIS A 238 -2.92 -2.54 4.93
C HIS A 238 -4.08 -3.11 4.12
N GLN A 239 -5.23 -3.35 4.76
CA GLN A 239 -6.46 -3.68 4.05
C GLN A 239 -6.95 -2.51 3.18
N TRP A 240 -6.79 -1.27 3.65
CA TRP A 240 -7.11 -0.10 2.84
C TRP A 240 -6.22 -0.01 1.59
N MET A 241 -4.93 -0.37 1.69
CA MET A 241 -4.05 -0.44 0.53
C MET A 241 -4.51 -1.49 -0.49
N VAL A 242 -4.90 -2.68 -0.02
CA VAL A 242 -5.46 -3.73 -0.88
C VAL A 242 -6.79 -3.29 -1.49
N TRP A 243 -7.66 -2.66 -0.72
CA TRP A 243 -8.93 -2.09 -1.18
C TRP A 243 -8.72 -1.09 -2.32
N LYS A 244 -7.77 -0.15 -2.19
CA LYS A 244 -7.41 0.79 -3.25
C LYS A 244 -6.89 0.07 -4.51
N ALA A 245 -6.05 -0.94 -4.35
CA ALA A 245 -5.55 -1.75 -5.46
C ALA A 245 -6.68 -2.49 -6.19
N LEU A 246 -7.64 -3.05 -5.47
CA LEU A 246 -8.79 -3.74 -6.06
C LEU A 246 -9.69 -2.79 -6.86
N LEU A 247 -9.86 -1.54 -6.42
CA LEU A 247 -10.57 -0.53 -7.22
C LEU A 247 -9.82 -0.24 -8.54
N ASP A 248 -8.50 -0.16 -8.51
CA ASP A 248 -7.68 0.01 -9.71
C ASP A 248 -7.76 -1.20 -10.66
N LEU A 249 -7.98 -2.39 -10.12
CA LEU A 249 -8.09 -3.63 -10.89
C LEU A 249 -9.52 -3.96 -11.36
N GLY A 250 -10.51 -3.11 -11.07
CA GLY A 250 -11.90 -3.34 -11.44
C GLY A 250 -12.65 -4.34 -10.54
N GLU A 251 -12.04 -4.77 -9.44
CA GLU A 251 -12.56 -5.77 -8.51
C GLU A 251 -13.44 -5.14 -7.41
N GLY A 252 -14.47 -4.41 -7.83
CA GLY A 252 -15.33 -3.62 -6.93
C GLY A 252 -16.05 -4.44 -5.86
N GLU A 253 -16.49 -5.67 -6.17
CA GLU A 253 -17.15 -6.56 -5.21
C GLU A 253 -16.20 -7.03 -4.11
N LYS A 254 -14.97 -7.40 -4.48
CA LYS A 254 -13.93 -7.78 -3.52
C LYS A 254 -13.49 -6.60 -2.66
N ALA A 255 -13.41 -5.41 -3.25
CA ALA A 255 -13.18 -4.18 -2.50
C ALA A 255 -14.31 -3.92 -1.49
N HIS A 256 -15.57 -4.07 -1.88
CA HIS A 256 -16.72 -3.96 -0.98
C HIS A 256 -16.65 -5.00 0.16
N GLN A 257 -16.28 -6.24 -0.14
CA GLN A 257 -16.14 -7.29 0.86
C GLN A 257 -15.12 -6.91 1.96
N ILE A 258 -13.97 -6.33 1.60
CA ILE A 258 -12.99 -5.82 2.57
C ILE A 258 -13.62 -4.73 3.45
N ALA A 259 -14.24 -3.74 2.82
CA ALA A 259 -14.80 -2.58 3.51
C ALA A 259 -15.89 -2.98 4.50
N ILE A 260 -16.86 -3.79 4.07
CA ILE A 260 -17.99 -4.18 4.94
C ILE A 260 -17.53 -5.09 6.08
N THR A 261 -16.59 -5.99 5.84
CA THR A 261 -16.01 -6.83 6.90
C THR A 261 -15.31 -5.97 7.96
N ALA A 262 -14.50 -5.01 7.54
CA ALA A 262 -13.80 -4.11 8.46
C ALA A 262 -14.77 -3.19 9.23
N LEU A 263 -15.77 -2.64 8.55
CA LEU A 263 -16.81 -1.80 9.18
C LEU A 263 -17.59 -2.57 10.24
N ASN A 264 -18.04 -3.79 9.94
CA ASN A 264 -18.78 -4.63 10.88
C ASN A 264 -17.91 -5.05 12.08
N THR A 265 -16.65 -5.40 11.83
CA THR A 265 -15.69 -5.76 12.90
C THR A 265 -15.46 -4.58 13.84
N TRP A 266 -15.23 -3.40 13.28
CA TRP A 266 -14.99 -2.18 14.04
C TRP A 266 -16.25 -1.74 14.80
N GLU A 267 -17.44 -1.77 14.17
CA GLU A 267 -18.70 -1.41 14.80
C GLU A 267 -19.01 -2.31 16.01
N LYS A 268 -18.84 -3.64 15.84
CA LYS A 268 -19.03 -4.60 16.93
C LYS A 268 -18.13 -4.28 18.12
N GLU A 269 -16.84 -4.05 17.86
CA GLU A 269 -15.88 -3.75 18.92
C GLU A 269 -16.19 -2.43 19.62
N CYS A 270 -16.46 -1.37 18.86
CA CYS A 270 -16.75 -0.05 19.43
C CYS A 270 -18.06 -0.01 20.23
N LYS A 271 -19.10 -0.76 19.82
CA LYS A 271 -20.35 -0.87 20.59
C LYS A 271 -20.15 -1.53 21.96
N GLU A 272 -19.22 -2.46 22.06
CA GLU A 272 -18.97 -3.21 23.28
C GLU A 272 -17.93 -2.53 24.20
N SER A 273 -16.81 -2.03 23.61
CA SER A 273 -15.68 -1.53 24.37
C SER A 273 -15.54 0.00 24.38
N TYR A 274 -16.14 0.71 23.43
CA TYR A 274 -15.95 2.15 23.15
C TYR A 274 -14.50 2.53 22.79
N TYR A 275 -13.67 1.56 22.35
CA TYR A 275 -12.27 1.77 22.00
C TYR A 275 -12.01 1.55 20.50
N THR A 276 -10.94 2.21 20.02
CA THR A 276 -10.37 2.02 18.68
C THR A 276 -9.03 1.32 18.83
N PHE A 277 -8.99 0.03 18.55
CA PHE A 277 -7.81 -0.80 18.76
C PHE A 277 -6.80 -0.69 17.61
N GLU A 278 -5.58 -1.11 17.91
CA GLU A 278 -4.46 -1.14 16.98
C GLU A 278 -4.63 -2.18 15.88
N HIS A 279 -5.11 -3.38 16.26
CA HIS A 279 -5.33 -4.52 15.36
C HIS A 279 -6.44 -5.41 15.88
N PHE A 280 -6.81 -6.44 15.11
CA PHE A 280 -7.82 -7.42 15.49
C PHE A 280 -7.23 -8.83 15.49
N ILE A 281 -7.47 -9.58 16.56
CA ILE A 281 -7.09 -10.97 16.70
C ILE A 281 -8.13 -11.86 16.01
N ILE A 282 -7.67 -12.77 15.13
CA ILE A 282 -8.55 -13.60 14.31
C ILE A 282 -9.36 -14.57 15.16
N SER A 283 -8.74 -15.26 16.13
CA SER A 283 -9.40 -16.28 16.94
C SER A 283 -10.49 -15.75 17.87
N SER A 284 -10.27 -14.57 18.44
CA SER A 284 -11.25 -13.92 19.35
C SER A 284 -12.20 -12.98 18.62
N GLN A 285 -11.88 -12.56 17.40
CA GLN A 285 -12.58 -11.51 16.64
C GLN A 285 -12.68 -10.19 17.42
N ARG A 286 -11.71 -9.90 18.30
CA ARG A 286 -11.68 -8.73 19.17
C ARG A 286 -10.49 -7.85 18.86
N GLY A 287 -10.65 -6.57 19.17
CA GLY A 287 -9.57 -5.61 19.13
C GLY A 287 -8.47 -5.94 20.17
N ALA A 288 -7.24 -5.64 19.81
CA ALA A 288 -6.06 -5.88 20.64
C ALA A 288 -4.98 -4.82 20.39
N GLY A 289 -3.92 -4.88 21.19
CA GLY A 289 -2.86 -3.88 21.19
C GLY A 289 -3.30 -2.60 21.93
N TRP A 290 -2.83 -1.45 21.44
CA TRP A 290 -3.18 -0.19 22.05
C TRP A 290 -4.65 0.18 21.81
N HIS A 291 -5.41 0.42 22.88
CA HIS A 291 -6.88 0.61 22.83
C HIS A 291 -7.33 2.04 22.46
N GLN A 292 -6.42 2.95 22.21
CA GLN A 292 -6.70 4.33 21.77
C GLN A 292 -5.84 4.68 20.55
N PHE A 293 -5.87 3.81 19.53
CA PHE A 293 -5.05 3.95 18.33
C PHE A 293 -5.88 4.32 17.10
N SER A 294 -6.55 5.48 17.15
CA SER A 294 -7.42 5.96 16.09
C SER A 294 -6.72 6.10 14.72
N GLY A 295 -5.41 6.33 14.70
CA GLY A 295 -4.62 6.36 13.48
C GLY A 295 -4.69 5.06 12.68
N LEU A 296 -4.64 3.91 13.35
CA LEU A 296 -4.75 2.60 12.68
C LEU A 296 -6.19 2.20 12.35
N SER A 297 -7.18 2.81 13.01
CA SER A 297 -8.60 2.65 12.67
C SER A 297 -9.09 3.67 11.63
N SER A 298 -8.26 4.62 11.21
CA SER A 298 -8.65 5.69 10.27
C SER A 298 -9.23 5.20 8.92
N PRO A 299 -8.85 4.04 8.36
CA PRO A 299 -9.48 3.50 7.15
C PRO A 299 -11.00 3.33 7.23
N ILE A 300 -11.54 3.15 8.42
CA ILE A 300 -12.99 3.07 8.67
C ILE A 300 -13.71 4.32 8.11
N LEU A 301 -13.12 5.50 8.29
CA LEU A 301 -13.69 6.75 7.77
C LEU A 301 -13.70 6.78 6.23
N ASN A 302 -12.68 6.23 5.59
CA ASN A 302 -12.61 6.14 4.13
C ASN A 302 -13.68 5.17 3.59
N TRP A 303 -13.80 3.99 4.18
CA TRP A 303 -14.81 3.00 3.77
C TRP A 303 -16.23 3.49 4.04
N PHE A 304 -16.47 4.12 5.21
CA PHE A 304 -17.77 4.73 5.48
C PHE A 304 -18.11 5.83 4.47
N ASN A 305 -17.16 6.70 4.13
CA ASN A 305 -17.35 7.72 3.12
C ASN A 305 -17.63 7.13 1.73
N ALA A 306 -16.93 6.05 1.37
CA ALA A 306 -17.03 5.43 0.05
C ALA A 306 -18.39 4.77 -0.20
N TYR A 307 -19.02 4.22 0.83
CA TYR A 307 -20.22 3.40 0.67
C TYR A 307 -21.49 3.98 1.30
N TYR A 308 -21.37 4.93 2.23
CA TYR A 308 -22.53 5.42 2.99
C TYR A 308 -22.68 6.94 3.02
N ARG A 309 -21.65 7.70 2.67
CA ARG A 309 -21.73 9.16 2.72
C ARG A 309 -22.10 9.74 1.35
N ILE A 310 -23.34 10.20 1.21
CA ILE A 310 -23.86 10.84 -0.01
C ILE A 310 -22.94 12.01 -0.44
N GLY A 311 -22.71 12.14 -1.75
CA GLY A 311 -21.88 13.17 -2.34
C GLY A 311 -20.38 12.90 -2.20
N LYS A 312 -19.97 11.64 -1.98
CA LYS A 312 -18.58 11.22 -1.95
C LYS A 312 -18.23 10.34 -3.15
N VAL A 313 -17.00 10.53 -3.63
CA VAL A 313 -16.40 9.74 -4.68
C VAL A 313 -15.13 9.10 -4.13
N SER A 314 -14.95 7.82 -4.42
CA SER A 314 -13.74 7.08 -4.04
C SER A 314 -13.21 6.28 -5.23
N THR A 315 -11.91 6.31 -5.41
CA THR A 315 -11.19 5.65 -6.51
C THR A 315 -10.02 4.84 -5.96
N GLY A 316 -9.45 3.97 -6.76
CA GLY A 316 -8.08 3.50 -6.56
C GLY A 316 -7.07 4.65 -6.71
N PHE A 317 -5.85 4.35 -7.13
CA PHE A 317 -4.78 5.35 -7.35
C PHE A 317 -4.47 5.62 -8.83
N GLU A 318 -5.25 5.04 -9.75
CA GLU A 318 -5.05 5.20 -11.20
C GLU A 318 -6.01 6.17 -11.86
N VAL A 319 -7.01 6.65 -11.14
CA VAL A 319 -8.02 7.58 -11.64
C VAL A 319 -7.72 8.98 -11.14
N TRP A 320 -7.45 9.91 -12.05
CA TRP A 320 -7.19 11.31 -11.76
C TRP A 320 -8.40 12.16 -12.16
N ILE A 321 -9.03 12.80 -11.19
CA ILE A 321 -10.23 13.63 -11.40
C ILE A 321 -9.77 15.08 -11.53
N SER A 322 -9.90 15.65 -12.74
CA SER A 322 -9.49 17.04 -12.99
C SER A 322 -10.60 18.05 -12.77
N ASN A 323 -11.85 17.63 -12.91
CA ASN A 323 -13.04 18.44 -12.66
C ASN A 323 -14.19 17.52 -12.27
N SER A 324 -14.96 17.89 -11.25
CA SER A 324 -16.14 17.11 -10.86
C SER A 324 -17.16 17.94 -10.10
N HIS A 325 -18.43 17.57 -10.24
CA HIS A 325 -19.50 18.15 -9.45
C HIS A 325 -20.69 17.18 -9.31
N PHE A 326 -21.40 17.32 -8.20
CA PHE A 326 -22.74 16.78 -8.00
C PHE A 326 -23.78 17.88 -8.23
N ASN A 327 -24.96 17.50 -8.69
CA ASN A 327 -26.12 18.37 -8.59
C ASN A 327 -26.58 18.53 -7.11
N ASN A 328 -27.51 19.46 -6.85
CA ASN A 328 -27.88 19.86 -5.48
C ASN A 328 -28.50 18.73 -4.64
N ASP A 329 -29.16 17.76 -5.26
CA ASP A 329 -29.82 16.63 -4.61
C ASP A 329 -29.05 15.32 -4.70
N TYR A 330 -27.81 15.34 -5.22
CA TYR A 330 -26.90 14.22 -5.36
C TYR A 330 -27.45 13.06 -6.21
N THR A 331 -28.28 13.39 -7.20
CA THR A 331 -28.85 12.43 -8.14
C THR A 331 -28.07 12.33 -9.45
N GLU A 332 -27.16 13.28 -9.69
CA GLU A 332 -26.26 13.30 -10.84
C GLU A 332 -24.83 13.64 -10.40
N TYR A 333 -23.87 12.95 -10.98
CA TYR A 333 -22.45 13.24 -10.83
C TYR A 333 -21.79 13.32 -12.20
N GLN A 334 -21.01 14.37 -12.42
CA GLN A 334 -20.23 14.57 -13.64
C GLN A 334 -18.76 14.77 -13.28
N ALA A 335 -17.87 14.17 -14.05
CA ALA A 335 -16.44 14.31 -13.83
C ALA A 335 -15.65 14.21 -15.14
N GLU A 336 -14.55 14.96 -15.22
CA GLU A 336 -13.48 14.77 -16.18
C GLU A 336 -12.40 13.91 -15.52
N ILE A 337 -12.10 12.77 -16.13
CA ILE A 337 -11.14 11.82 -15.57
C ILE A 337 -10.02 11.50 -16.57
N ALA A 338 -8.82 11.37 -16.03
CA ALA A 338 -7.69 10.78 -16.72
C ALA A 338 -7.25 9.51 -16.01
N PHE A 339 -6.69 8.58 -16.74
CA PHE A 339 -6.14 7.35 -16.17
C PHE A 339 -4.62 7.34 -16.16
N ASP A 340 -4.05 6.61 -15.22
CA ASP A 340 -2.65 6.26 -15.29
C ASP A 340 -2.42 5.34 -16.51
N ASP A 341 -1.59 5.79 -17.45
CA ASP A 341 -1.29 5.13 -18.72
C ASP A 341 -0.05 4.22 -18.66
N SER A 342 0.52 4.02 -17.49
CA SER A 342 1.68 3.13 -17.31
C SER A 342 1.33 1.65 -17.31
N THR A 343 0.05 1.33 -17.30
CA THR A 343 -0.45 -0.05 -17.34
C THR A 343 -1.26 -0.31 -18.61
N ALA A 344 -1.38 -1.58 -19.01
CA ALA A 344 -2.27 -1.97 -20.09
C ALA A 344 -3.72 -1.51 -19.81
N PRO A 345 -4.52 -1.21 -20.82
CA PRO A 345 -5.93 -0.89 -20.64
C PRO A 345 -6.66 -2.02 -19.92
N HIS A 346 -7.37 -1.67 -18.85
CA HIS A 346 -8.19 -2.59 -18.04
C HIS A 346 -9.35 -1.84 -17.39
N GLN A 347 -10.29 -2.57 -16.83
CA GLN A 347 -11.40 -1.98 -16.08
C GLN A 347 -10.91 -1.41 -14.74
N ARG A 348 -11.56 -0.34 -14.31
CA ARG A 348 -11.36 0.28 -12.98
C ARG A 348 -12.71 0.53 -12.32
N THR A 349 -12.76 0.46 -11.01
CA THR A 349 -13.98 0.76 -10.24
C THR A 349 -13.88 2.16 -9.65
N ILE A 350 -14.91 2.97 -9.89
CA ILE A 350 -15.11 4.27 -9.25
C ILE A 350 -16.39 4.16 -8.41
N LEU A 351 -16.28 4.45 -7.14
CA LEU A 351 -17.41 4.43 -6.22
C LEU A 351 -17.99 5.85 -6.11
N VAL A 352 -19.27 5.99 -6.43
CA VAL A 352 -19.99 7.27 -6.34
C VAL A 352 -21.19 7.06 -5.41
N CYS A 353 -21.16 7.71 -4.25
CA CYS A 353 -22.23 7.59 -3.27
C CYS A 353 -23.33 8.62 -3.57
N MET A 354 -24.38 8.15 -4.23
CA MET A 354 -25.51 8.93 -4.69
C MET A 354 -26.63 8.98 -3.66
N ASN A 355 -27.69 9.75 -3.93
CA ASN A 355 -28.89 9.82 -3.08
C ASN A 355 -29.62 8.47 -3.08
N PRO A 356 -29.76 7.77 -1.93
CA PRO A 356 -30.34 6.42 -1.87
C PRO A 356 -31.86 6.37 -2.08
N GLU A 357 -32.55 7.54 -2.14
CA GLU A 357 -34.00 7.61 -2.36
C GLU A 357 -34.37 7.52 -3.85
N LYS A 358 -33.39 7.35 -4.72
CA LYS A 358 -33.56 7.28 -6.17
C LYS A 358 -33.00 5.99 -6.75
N ASP A 359 -33.65 5.49 -7.78
CA ASP A 359 -33.12 4.39 -8.59
C ASP A 359 -32.19 4.92 -9.68
N TYR A 360 -31.07 4.28 -9.88
CA TYR A 360 -30.06 4.62 -10.89
C TYR A 360 -29.90 3.47 -11.89
N GLN A 361 -29.77 3.80 -13.17
CA GLN A 361 -29.54 2.84 -14.24
C GLN A 361 -28.06 2.74 -14.60
#